data_bd0c4ff419bd3cb7c626614f705e4919
#
_entry.id   bd0c4ff419bd3cb7c626614f705e4919
#
_cell.length_a   1.000
_cell.length_b   1.000
_cell.length_c   1.000
_cell.angle_alpha   90.00
_cell.angle_beta   90.00
_cell.angle_gamma   90.00
#
_symmetry.space_group_name_H-M   'P 1'
#
loop_
_entity.id
_entity.type
_entity.pdbx_description
1 polymer ?
#
loop_
_entity_poly.entity_id
_entity_poly.type
_entity_poly.pdbx_seq_one_letter_code
_entity_poly.pdbx_strand_id
1 'polypeptide(L)'
;HDIPLEDNQYDVVFCNHVMEHVDDPIRCMSELQRVMKPGGWAIMQVPQDMTRKETYEDPSITSPSEREKHFWQKDHVRLFGLDYPKWLEKSGFKVDAFDMNKDWEPTEVKKYRLMKKEILYIANKP
;
A
#
# COMPACT_ATOMS: atom_id res chain seq x y z
N HIS A 1 12.19 10.62 -5.39
CA HIS A 1 11.94 9.72 -4.24
C HIS A 1 12.49 10.26 -2.90
N ASP A 2 13.03 11.46 -2.88
CA ASP A 2 13.51 12.08 -1.65
C ASP A 2 12.47 13.12 -1.21
N ILE A 3 11.83 12.88 -0.07
CA ILE A 3 10.82 13.80 0.47
C ILE A 3 11.57 14.95 1.15
N PRO A 4 11.38 16.22 0.74
CA PRO A 4 12.12 17.37 1.28
C PRO A 4 11.58 17.81 2.66
N LEU A 5 11.48 16.85 3.58
CA LEU A 5 11.03 17.00 4.95
C LEU A 5 12.04 16.38 5.90
N GLU A 6 12.14 16.92 7.11
CA GLU A 6 13.01 16.39 8.15
C GLU A 6 12.50 15.06 8.72
N ASP A 7 13.40 14.32 9.38
CA ASP A 7 13.07 13.07 10.05
C ASP A 7 12.12 13.30 11.23
N ASN A 8 11.25 12.31 11.48
CA ASN A 8 10.44 12.24 12.70
C ASN A 8 9.52 13.46 12.95
N GLN A 9 8.85 13.96 11.92
CA GLN A 9 7.95 15.12 12.02
C GLN A 9 6.48 14.74 12.18
N TYR A 10 6.03 13.62 11.62
CA TYR A 10 4.61 13.31 11.46
C TYR A 10 4.17 12.13 12.30
N ASP A 11 3.03 12.27 12.97
CA ASP A 11 2.42 11.19 13.75
C ASP A 11 1.63 10.22 12.86
N VAL A 12 1.05 10.73 11.77
CA VAL A 12 0.20 9.97 10.85
C VAL A 12 0.51 10.33 9.40
N VAL A 13 0.53 9.31 8.53
CA VAL A 13 0.69 9.48 7.08
C VAL A 13 -0.41 8.74 6.34
N PHE A 14 -1.01 9.40 5.35
CA PHE A 14 -1.89 8.79 4.36
C PHE A 14 -1.24 8.91 2.97
N CYS A 15 -1.00 7.79 2.33
CA CYS A 15 -0.41 7.71 0.99
C CYS A 15 -1.10 6.61 0.17
N ASN A 16 -2.34 6.87 -0.23
CA ASN A 16 -3.18 5.90 -0.92
C ASN A 16 -3.06 6.06 -2.44
N HIS A 17 -3.04 4.95 -3.16
CA HIS A 17 -2.98 4.90 -4.63
C HIS A 17 -1.78 5.65 -5.21
N VAL A 18 -0.59 5.35 -4.68
CA VAL A 18 0.69 5.94 -5.11
C VAL A 18 1.70 4.86 -5.48
N MET A 19 1.80 3.79 -4.68
CA MET A 19 2.87 2.79 -4.81
C MET A 19 2.81 1.98 -6.11
N GLU A 20 1.64 1.88 -6.71
CA GLU A 20 1.44 1.25 -8.01
C GLU A 20 1.99 2.06 -9.19
N HIS A 21 2.28 3.34 -8.98
CA HIS A 21 2.77 4.27 -10.01
C HIS A 21 4.26 4.56 -9.94
N VAL A 22 4.91 4.33 -8.79
CA VAL A 22 6.31 4.72 -8.58
C VAL A 22 7.28 3.61 -8.98
N ASP A 23 8.45 3.96 -9.51
CA ASP A 23 9.45 2.98 -9.96
C ASP A 23 10.04 2.17 -8.79
N ASP A 24 10.34 2.83 -7.67
CA ASP A 24 10.89 2.20 -6.46
C ASP A 24 9.96 2.43 -5.25
N PRO A 25 8.97 1.56 -5.04
CA PRO A 25 8.04 1.70 -3.92
C PRO A 25 8.69 1.47 -2.56
N ILE A 26 9.72 0.62 -2.48
CA ILE A 26 10.44 0.38 -1.21
C ILE A 26 11.12 1.65 -0.74
N ARG A 27 11.82 2.34 -1.63
CA ARG A 27 12.45 3.63 -1.31
C ARG A 27 11.40 4.69 -0.93
N CYS A 28 10.29 4.76 -1.68
CA CYS A 28 9.22 5.70 -1.38
C CYS A 28 8.61 5.44 0.02
N MET A 29 8.30 4.19 0.34
CA MET A 29 7.79 3.77 1.66
C MET A 29 8.81 4.06 2.77
N SER A 30 10.10 3.81 2.53
CA SER A 30 11.18 4.09 3.51
C SER A 30 11.31 5.58 3.80
N GLU A 31 11.14 6.44 2.80
CA GLU A 31 11.12 7.89 2.98
C GLU A 31 9.89 8.35 3.79
N LEU A 32 8.71 7.77 3.52
CA LEU A 32 7.53 8.02 4.35
C LEU A 32 7.76 7.58 5.79
N GLN A 33 8.38 6.41 6.01
CA GLN A 33 8.74 5.94 7.34
C GLN A 33 9.76 6.89 8.02
N ARG A 34 10.75 7.39 7.29
CA ARG A 34 11.77 8.32 7.82
C ARG A 34 11.14 9.58 8.40
N VAL A 35 10.21 10.20 7.69
CA VAL A 35 9.55 11.45 8.12
C VAL A 35 8.54 11.27 9.24
N MET A 36 8.09 10.04 9.49
CA MET A 36 7.19 9.73 10.61
C MET A 36 7.96 9.67 11.94
N LYS A 37 7.29 10.00 13.02
CA LYS A 37 7.80 9.81 14.39
C LYS A 37 7.78 8.33 14.77
N PRO A 38 8.71 7.87 15.66
CA PRO A 38 8.57 6.58 16.32
C PRO A 38 7.19 6.47 17.00
N GLY A 39 6.52 5.33 16.82
CA GLY A 39 5.15 5.13 17.32
C GLY A 39 4.06 5.73 16.42
N GLY A 40 4.42 6.44 15.36
CA GLY A 40 3.47 6.90 14.33
C GLY A 40 2.99 5.76 13.44
N TRP A 41 1.91 5.98 12.71
CA TRP A 41 1.31 4.99 11.83
C TRP A 41 0.91 5.58 10.46
N ALA A 42 0.81 4.71 9.48
CA ALA A 42 0.43 5.09 8.13
C ALA A 42 -0.60 4.14 7.53
N ILE A 43 -1.41 4.67 6.63
CA ILE A 43 -2.22 3.89 5.68
C ILE A 43 -1.69 4.19 4.28
N MET A 44 -1.29 3.13 3.57
CA MET A 44 -0.77 3.20 2.21
C MET A 44 -1.52 2.18 1.35
N GLN A 45 -2.79 2.46 1.09
CA GLN A 45 -3.66 1.56 0.35
C GLN A 45 -3.30 1.55 -1.14
N VAL A 46 -3.33 0.35 -1.74
CA VAL A 46 -3.06 0.11 -3.15
C VAL A 46 -4.13 -0.81 -3.73
N PRO A 47 -4.38 -0.77 -5.04
CA PRO A 47 -5.16 -1.81 -5.69
C PRO A 47 -4.45 -3.16 -5.55
N GLN A 48 -5.15 -4.17 -5.01
CA GLN A 48 -4.62 -5.51 -4.85
C GLN A 48 -5.41 -6.53 -5.67
N ASP A 49 -4.70 -7.41 -6.35
CA ASP A 49 -5.28 -8.64 -6.88
C ASP A 49 -5.26 -9.73 -5.79
N MET A 50 -6.41 -9.93 -5.15
CA MET A 50 -6.59 -10.90 -4.06
C MET A 50 -6.45 -12.36 -4.52
N THR A 51 -6.34 -12.62 -5.83
CA THR A 51 -6.10 -13.96 -6.39
C THR A 51 -4.62 -14.28 -6.58
N ARG A 52 -3.76 -13.25 -6.52
CA ARG A 52 -2.31 -13.39 -6.67
C ARG A 52 -1.61 -13.47 -5.32
N LYS A 53 -0.74 -14.46 -5.18
CA LYS A 53 0.12 -14.59 -3.99
C LYS A 53 1.23 -13.53 -3.97
N GLU A 54 1.76 -13.19 -5.13
CA GLU A 54 2.90 -12.29 -5.31
C GLU A 54 2.54 -11.13 -6.23
N THR A 55 3.14 -9.98 -5.95
CA THR A 55 3.05 -8.78 -6.78
C THR A 55 3.59 -9.06 -8.18
N TYR A 56 2.87 -8.59 -9.18
CA TYR A 56 3.23 -8.71 -10.58
C TYR A 56 3.86 -7.42 -11.09
N GLU A 57 5.09 -7.53 -11.54
CA GLU A 57 5.84 -6.47 -12.22
C GLU A 57 6.46 -7.03 -13.50
N ASP A 58 6.46 -6.24 -14.56
CA ASP A 58 7.19 -6.55 -15.80
C ASP A 58 7.70 -5.24 -16.41
N PRO A 59 9.01 -4.94 -16.28
CA PRO A 59 9.60 -3.72 -16.82
C PRO A 59 9.52 -3.58 -18.35
N SER A 60 9.27 -4.67 -19.07
CA SER A 60 9.09 -4.63 -20.52
C SER A 60 7.75 -4.04 -20.96
N ILE A 61 6.78 -4.00 -20.03
CA ILE A 61 5.44 -3.44 -20.27
C ILE A 61 5.49 -1.92 -20.09
N THR A 62 5.67 -1.21 -21.18
CA THR A 62 5.87 0.26 -21.17
C THR A 62 4.72 1.03 -21.80
N SER A 63 3.99 0.43 -22.75
CA SER A 63 2.88 1.12 -23.41
C SER A 63 1.65 1.24 -22.51
N PRO A 64 0.92 2.38 -22.56
CA PRO A 64 -0.28 2.57 -21.75
C PRO A 64 -1.34 1.49 -21.94
N SER A 65 -1.54 1.02 -23.18
CA SER A 65 -2.51 -0.02 -23.50
C SER A 65 -2.16 -1.39 -22.90
N GLU A 66 -0.87 -1.74 -22.87
CA GLU A 66 -0.42 -2.98 -22.22
C GLU A 66 -0.47 -2.86 -20.69
N ARG A 67 -0.09 -1.71 -20.12
CA ARG A 67 -0.24 -1.47 -18.69
C ARG A 67 -1.69 -1.60 -18.22
N GLU A 68 -2.66 -1.05 -18.97
CA GLU A 68 -4.08 -1.19 -18.66
C GLU A 68 -4.53 -2.65 -18.61
N LYS A 69 -4.05 -3.50 -19.54
CA LYS A 69 -4.36 -4.94 -19.56
C LYS A 69 -3.73 -5.71 -18.41
N HIS A 70 -2.47 -5.41 -18.10
CA HIS A 70 -1.68 -6.17 -17.14
C HIS A 70 -1.79 -5.64 -15.71
N PHE A 71 -1.93 -4.34 -15.53
CA PHE A 71 -1.91 -3.66 -14.23
C PHE A 71 -3.18 -2.85 -13.94
N TRP A 72 -4.23 -3.02 -14.76
CA TRP A 72 -5.58 -2.44 -14.64
C TRP A 72 -5.70 -0.95 -14.98
N GLN A 73 -4.61 -0.20 -15.06
CA GLN A 73 -4.61 1.21 -15.48
C GLN A 73 -3.39 1.54 -16.34
N LYS A 74 -3.54 2.59 -17.15
CA LYS A 74 -2.54 3.02 -18.16
C LYS A 74 -1.21 3.50 -17.59
N ASP A 75 -1.22 3.94 -16.35
CA ASP A 75 -0.10 4.54 -15.62
C ASP A 75 0.39 3.69 -14.44
N HIS A 76 -0.23 2.54 -14.20
CA HIS A 76 0.32 1.56 -13.26
C HIS A 76 1.55 0.86 -13.84
N VAL A 77 2.53 0.59 -12.99
CA VAL A 77 3.76 -0.15 -13.33
C VAL A 77 3.83 -1.50 -12.64
N ARG A 78 2.85 -1.81 -11.78
CA ARG A 78 2.68 -3.07 -11.08
C ARG A 78 1.25 -3.31 -10.66
N LEU A 79 0.98 -4.58 -10.31
CA LEU A 79 -0.25 -5.01 -9.67
C LEU A 79 0.13 -5.77 -8.39
N PHE A 80 -0.19 -5.18 -7.24
CA PHE A 80 0.13 -5.79 -5.94
C PHE A 80 -0.71 -7.05 -5.69
N GLY A 81 -0.05 -8.05 -5.11
CA GLY A 81 -0.64 -9.29 -4.66
C GLY A 81 -0.81 -9.33 -3.13
N LEU A 82 -1.06 -10.52 -2.61
CA LEU A 82 -1.21 -10.77 -1.16
C LEU A 82 0.10 -10.58 -0.38
N ASP A 83 1.22 -10.44 -1.06
CA ASP A 83 2.53 -10.14 -0.50
C ASP A 83 2.74 -8.64 -0.18
N TYR A 84 1.76 -7.78 -0.45
CA TYR A 84 1.88 -6.34 -0.20
C TYR A 84 2.36 -5.98 1.23
N PRO A 85 1.91 -6.62 2.31
CA PRO A 85 2.44 -6.36 3.65
C PRO A 85 3.95 -6.55 3.75
N LYS A 86 4.53 -7.50 3.02
CA LYS A 86 6.00 -7.72 3.01
C LYS A 86 6.78 -6.55 2.40
N TRP A 87 6.15 -5.78 1.50
CA TRP A 87 6.75 -4.58 0.94
C TRP A 87 6.85 -3.48 1.99
N LEU A 88 5.79 -3.31 2.79
CA LEU A 88 5.78 -2.40 3.94
C LEU A 88 6.81 -2.82 5.00
N GLU A 89 6.88 -4.12 5.32
CA GLU A 89 7.86 -4.66 6.28
C GLU A 89 9.31 -4.46 5.80
N LYS A 90 9.59 -4.69 4.51
CA LYS A 90 10.92 -4.42 3.91
C LYS A 90 11.32 -2.95 4.00
N SER A 91 10.36 -2.04 4.07
CA SER A 91 10.58 -0.61 4.23
C SER A 91 10.71 -0.17 5.69
N GLY A 92 10.72 -1.13 6.65
CA GLY A 92 10.96 -0.90 8.07
C GLY A 92 9.70 -0.75 8.93
N PHE A 93 8.52 -0.96 8.39
CA PHE A 93 7.27 -0.91 9.16
C PHE A 93 6.97 -2.24 9.87
N LYS A 94 6.22 -2.16 10.98
CA LYS A 94 5.41 -3.27 11.49
C LYS A 94 4.01 -3.14 10.93
N VAL A 95 3.43 -4.24 10.44
CA VAL A 95 2.15 -4.20 9.74
C VAL A 95 1.07 -4.95 10.51
N ASP A 96 -0.03 -4.26 10.79
CA ASP A 96 -1.27 -4.86 11.25
C ASP A 96 -2.24 -4.93 10.08
N ALA A 97 -2.86 -6.09 9.87
CA ALA A 97 -3.82 -6.31 8.79
C ALA A 97 -5.21 -6.53 9.37
N PHE A 98 -6.19 -5.79 8.86
CA PHE A 98 -7.59 -5.88 9.26
C PHE A 98 -8.44 -6.36 8.08
N ASP A 99 -8.97 -7.56 8.18
CA ASP A 99 -9.89 -8.13 7.19
C ASP A 99 -11.32 -7.71 7.53
N MET A 100 -11.95 -6.95 6.63
CA MET A 100 -13.30 -6.42 6.84
C MET A 100 -14.37 -7.50 7.01
N ASN A 101 -14.10 -8.75 6.61
CA ASN A 101 -15.03 -9.86 6.82
C ASN A 101 -14.83 -10.60 8.16
N LYS A 102 -13.63 -10.51 8.76
CA LYS A 102 -13.28 -11.29 9.94
C LYS A 102 -13.20 -10.45 11.21
N ASP A 103 -12.66 -9.22 11.06
CA ASP A 103 -12.30 -8.38 12.20
C ASP A 103 -13.36 -7.33 12.53
N TRP A 104 -14.44 -7.25 11.71
CA TRP A 104 -15.53 -6.28 11.89
C TRP A 104 -16.90 -6.95 11.92
N GLU A 105 -17.78 -6.45 12.79
CA GLU A 105 -19.15 -6.91 12.81
C GLU A 105 -19.90 -6.55 11.52
N PRO A 106 -20.73 -7.45 10.96
CA PRO A 106 -21.47 -7.19 9.71
C PRO A 106 -22.31 -5.92 9.73
N THR A 107 -22.81 -5.53 10.91
CA THR A 107 -23.57 -4.30 11.11
C THR A 107 -22.72 -3.05 10.95
N GLU A 108 -21.47 -3.09 11.42
CA GLU A 108 -20.51 -1.99 11.28
C GLU A 108 -20.00 -1.89 9.84
N VAL A 109 -19.68 -3.02 9.20
CA VAL A 109 -19.33 -3.08 7.78
C VAL A 109 -20.41 -2.42 6.92
N LYS A 110 -21.70 -2.71 7.20
CA LYS A 110 -22.83 -2.10 6.51
C LYS A 110 -22.98 -0.60 6.85
N LYS A 111 -22.88 -0.25 8.13
CA LYS A 111 -23.03 1.12 8.64
C LYS A 111 -22.00 2.06 8.03
N TYR A 112 -20.74 1.64 8.00
CA TYR A 112 -19.62 2.44 7.49
C TYR A 112 -19.35 2.21 6.00
N ARG A 113 -20.15 1.36 5.32
CA ARG A 113 -20.00 1.00 3.90
C ARG A 113 -18.60 0.49 3.55
N LEU A 114 -18.00 -0.30 4.45
CA LEU A 114 -16.68 -0.88 4.24
C LEU A 114 -16.74 -1.94 3.13
N MET A 115 -15.66 -2.04 2.36
CA MET A 115 -15.58 -2.99 1.26
C MET A 115 -15.21 -4.38 1.79
N LYS A 116 -16.15 -5.32 1.73
CA LYS A 116 -16.01 -6.68 2.28
C LYS A 116 -14.81 -7.48 1.76
N LYS A 117 -14.26 -7.14 0.60
CA LYS A 117 -13.12 -7.86 0.01
C LYS A 117 -11.78 -7.15 0.24
N GLU A 118 -11.79 -6.09 1.00
CA GLU A 118 -10.59 -5.27 1.26
C GLU A 118 -9.93 -5.70 2.57
N ILE A 119 -8.60 -5.69 2.56
CA ILE A 119 -7.78 -5.78 3.76
C ILE A 119 -7.16 -4.40 3.98
N LEU A 120 -7.38 -3.83 5.15
CA LEU A 120 -6.73 -2.59 5.56
C LEU A 120 -5.42 -2.91 6.26
N TYR A 121 -4.33 -2.35 5.78
CA TYR A 121 -3.02 -2.47 6.42
C TYR A 121 -2.67 -1.17 7.16
N ILE A 122 -2.39 -1.30 8.44
CA ILE A 122 -1.82 -0.21 9.26
C ILE A 122 -0.31 -0.46 9.36
N ALA A 123 0.47 0.45 8.80
CA ALA A 123 1.92 0.40 8.81
C ALA A 123 2.44 1.25 9.97
N ASN A 124 2.97 0.61 11.02
CA ASN A 124 3.43 1.26 12.23
C ASN A 124 4.94 1.46 12.18
N LYS A 125 5.42 2.67 12.47
CA LYS A 125 6.85 2.92 12.69
C LYS A 125 7.23 2.46 14.09
N PRO A 126 8.19 1.50 14.22
CA PRO A 126 8.69 1.06 15.53
C PRO A 126 9.27 2.18 16.38
#